data_90b4fccb3fc7956d58eea6c361975069
#
_entry.id   90b4fccb3fc7956d58eea6c361975069
#
_cell.length_a   1.000
_cell.length_b   1.000
_cell.length_c   1.000
_cell.angle_alpha   90.00
_cell.angle_beta   90.00
_cell.angle_gamma   90.00
#
_symmetry.space_group_name_H-M   'P 1'
#
loop_
_entity.id
_entity.type
_entity.pdbx_description
1 polymer ?
#
loop_
_entity_poly.entity_id
_entity_poly.type
_entity_poly.pdbx_seq_one_letter_code
_entity_poly.pdbx_strand_id
1 'polypeptide(L)'
;MATNNVLANLFTTLFNTEDRRKNNCVVVPTSKLGLEVLQTLKNEGYIGEFERVEDKRGGKFKINLLAKITKCGAITPRFKVKKDEYNTWEQQFLPSYNRGMLLVTTNQGVMSHKQAANKGIGGFLIGYVY
;
A
#
# COMPACT_ATOMS: atom_id res chain seq x y z
N MET A 1 -12.60 -0.99 -11.36
CA MET A 1 -12.38 -2.07 -12.27
C MET A 1 -10.90 -2.39 -12.42
N ALA A 2 -10.27 -1.97 -13.54
CA ALA A 2 -8.85 -2.28 -13.74
C ALA A 2 -7.96 -1.76 -12.63
N THR A 3 -8.23 -0.57 -12.11
CA THR A 3 -7.44 0.05 -11.06
C THR A 3 -7.47 -0.77 -9.77
N ASN A 4 -8.64 -1.26 -9.38
CA ASN A 4 -8.77 -2.07 -8.18
C ASN A 4 -8.04 -3.41 -8.33
N ASN A 5 -8.11 -3.99 -9.52
CA ASN A 5 -7.41 -5.24 -9.79
C ASN A 5 -5.90 -5.09 -9.71
N VAL A 6 -5.36 -3.97 -10.16
CA VAL A 6 -3.92 -3.70 -10.09
C VAL A 6 -3.46 -3.62 -8.64
N LEU A 7 -4.18 -2.88 -7.80
CA LEU A 7 -3.83 -2.78 -6.38
C LEU A 7 -4.00 -4.11 -5.65
N ALA A 8 -5.08 -4.83 -5.94
CA ALA A 8 -5.30 -6.14 -5.33
C ALA A 8 -4.17 -7.10 -5.68
N ASN A 9 -3.73 -7.11 -6.93
CA ASN A 9 -2.61 -7.93 -7.35
C ASN A 9 -1.31 -7.53 -6.65
N LEU A 10 -1.06 -6.23 -6.50
CA LEU A 10 0.12 -5.73 -5.81
C LEU A 10 0.17 -6.24 -4.38
N PHE A 11 -0.90 -6.02 -3.62
CA PHE A 11 -0.94 -6.43 -2.22
C PHE A 11 -0.93 -7.95 -2.07
N THR A 12 -1.63 -8.67 -2.93
CA THR A 12 -1.64 -10.13 -2.89
C THR A 12 -0.25 -10.70 -3.16
N THR A 13 0.46 -10.15 -4.15
CA THR A 13 1.82 -10.58 -4.47
C THR A 13 2.76 -10.31 -3.31
N LEU A 14 2.67 -9.12 -2.70
CA LEU A 14 3.50 -8.78 -1.54
C LEU A 14 3.24 -9.73 -0.38
N PHE A 15 1.98 -9.97 -0.06
CA PHE A 15 1.62 -10.85 1.04
C PHE A 15 2.07 -12.28 0.81
N ASN A 16 1.82 -12.83 -0.38
CA ASN A 16 2.19 -14.21 -0.70
C ASN A 16 3.70 -14.40 -0.68
N THR A 17 4.45 -13.41 -1.17
CA THR A 17 5.91 -13.48 -1.19
C THR A 17 6.49 -13.41 0.21
N GLU A 18 5.95 -12.53 1.05
CA GLU A 18 6.38 -12.46 2.45
C GLU A 18 6.02 -13.73 3.22
N ASP A 19 4.84 -14.29 2.97
CA ASP A 19 4.40 -15.53 3.61
C ASP A 19 5.33 -16.70 3.25
N ARG A 20 5.86 -16.71 2.03
CA ARG A 20 6.82 -17.71 1.57
C ARG A 20 8.25 -17.41 1.98
N ARG A 21 8.48 -16.33 2.70
CA ARG A 21 9.80 -15.90 3.21
C ARG A 21 10.81 -15.63 2.11
N LYS A 22 10.34 -15.15 0.97
CA LYS A 22 11.22 -14.75 -0.13
C LYS A 22 11.66 -13.30 0.05
N ASN A 23 12.85 -12.97 -0.45
CA ASN A 23 13.46 -11.65 -0.25
C ASN A 23 13.07 -10.64 -1.31
N ASN A 24 12.47 -11.07 -2.41
CA ASN A 24 12.07 -10.15 -3.47
C ASN A 24 10.85 -10.67 -4.21
N CYS A 25 10.17 -9.77 -4.88
CA CYS A 25 9.05 -10.14 -5.74
C CYS A 25 8.99 -9.21 -6.96
N VAL A 26 8.20 -9.64 -7.94
CA VAL A 26 7.97 -8.88 -9.16
C VAL A 26 6.46 -8.68 -9.32
N VAL A 27 6.05 -7.45 -9.56
CA VAL A 27 4.65 -7.09 -9.73
C VAL A 27 4.43 -6.53 -11.13
N VAL A 28 3.44 -7.03 -11.83
CA VAL A 28 3.08 -6.63 -13.18
C VAL A 28 1.56 -6.42 -13.23
N PRO A 29 1.03 -5.42 -13.93
CA PRO A 29 1.70 -4.32 -14.62
C PRO A 29 2.06 -3.19 -13.67
N THR A 30 2.88 -2.25 -14.17
CA THR A 30 3.17 -1.03 -13.41
C THR A 30 2.02 -0.04 -13.57
N SER A 31 1.86 0.79 -12.54
CA SER A 31 0.91 1.90 -12.60
C SER A 31 1.44 3.05 -11.75
N LYS A 32 0.94 4.25 -12.01
CA LYS A 32 1.32 5.41 -11.23
C LYS A 32 0.87 5.26 -9.77
N LEU A 33 -0.33 4.76 -9.57
CA LEU A 33 -0.86 4.54 -8.22
C LEU A 33 -0.03 3.48 -7.48
N GLY A 34 0.33 2.41 -8.17
CA GLY A 34 1.20 1.39 -7.59
C GLY A 34 2.56 1.94 -7.20
N LEU A 35 3.14 2.80 -8.03
CA LEU A 35 4.41 3.47 -7.70
C LEU A 35 4.29 4.30 -6.43
N GLU A 36 3.23 5.07 -6.28
CA GLU A 36 3.00 5.89 -5.09
C GLU A 36 2.81 5.02 -3.85
N VAL A 37 2.08 3.92 -3.97
CA VAL A 37 1.89 2.97 -2.87
C VAL A 37 3.23 2.36 -2.44
N LEU A 38 4.04 1.92 -3.39
CA LEU A 38 5.36 1.36 -3.09
C LEU A 38 6.28 2.39 -2.45
N GLN A 39 6.24 3.62 -2.92
CA GLN A 39 7.04 4.70 -2.34
C GLN A 39 6.65 4.95 -0.89
N THR A 40 5.36 4.94 -0.59
CA THR A 40 4.85 5.11 0.77
C THR A 40 5.28 3.95 1.66
N LEU A 41 5.17 2.72 1.18
CA LEU A 41 5.60 1.53 1.93
C LEU A 41 7.10 1.57 2.22
N LYS A 42 7.90 2.01 1.26
CA LYS A 42 9.34 2.16 1.44
C LYS A 42 9.66 3.20 2.50
N ASN A 43 9.00 4.35 2.44
CA ASN A 43 9.21 5.43 3.40
C ASN A 43 8.85 5.02 4.82
N GLU A 44 7.86 4.16 4.98
CA GLU A 44 7.44 3.66 6.29
C GLU A 44 8.22 2.42 6.74
N GLY A 45 9.13 1.93 5.93
CA GLY A 45 10.01 0.83 6.32
C GLY A 45 9.42 -0.57 6.15
N TYR A 46 8.33 -0.72 5.41
CA TYR A 46 7.73 -2.04 5.17
C TYR A 46 8.40 -2.79 4.04
N ILE A 47 8.94 -2.08 3.06
CA ILE A 47 9.70 -2.70 1.95
C ILE A 47 11.04 -1.99 1.82
N GLY A 48 11.98 -2.66 1.15
CA GLY A 48 13.28 -2.09 0.84
C GLY A 48 13.26 -1.33 -0.48
N GLU A 49 14.38 -1.38 -1.18
CA GLU A 49 14.47 -0.72 -2.48
C GLU A 49 13.56 -1.41 -3.49
N PHE A 50 13.03 -0.63 -4.39
CA PHE A 50 12.29 -1.16 -5.53
C PHE A 50 12.69 -0.38 -6.78
N GLU A 51 12.50 -1.02 -7.94
CA GLU A 51 12.80 -0.38 -9.20
C GLU A 51 11.76 -0.76 -10.25
N ARG A 52 11.55 0.13 -11.20
CA ARG A 52 10.70 -0.13 -12.34
C ARG A 52 11.57 -0.63 -13.50
N VAL A 53 11.24 -1.80 -14.00
CA VAL A 53 11.95 -2.40 -15.13
C VAL A 53 11.05 -2.33 -16.35
N GLU A 54 11.54 -1.70 -17.41
CA GLU A 54 10.80 -1.62 -18.66
C GLU A 54 10.76 -2.99 -19.33
N ASP A 55 9.59 -3.36 -19.84
CA ASP A 55 9.45 -4.51 -20.71
C ASP A 55 8.48 -4.12 -21.83
N LYS A 56 8.21 -5.04 -22.76
CA LYS A 56 7.35 -4.74 -23.90
C LYS A 56 5.87 -4.70 -23.55
N ARG A 57 5.51 -4.91 -22.27
CA ARG A 57 4.12 -5.04 -21.83
C ARG A 57 3.73 -4.04 -20.72
N GLY A 58 4.37 -2.88 -20.69
CA GLY A 58 4.04 -1.83 -19.73
C GLY A 58 4.93 -1.76 -18.50
N GLY A 59 5.95 -2.61 -18.42
CA GLY A 59 6.89 -2.59 -17.32
C GLY A 59 6.48 -3.43 -16.12
N LYS A 60 7.39 -3.57 -15.19
CA LYS A 60 7.18 -4.32 -13.96
C LYS A 60 7.97 -3.68 -12.83
N PHE A 61 7.55 -3.93 -11.59
CA PHE A 61 8.28 -3.50 -10.41
C PHE A 61 9.04 -4.68 -9.82
N LYS A 62 10.33 -4.49 -9.56
CA LYS A 62 11.12 -5.40 -8.75
C LYS A 62 11.23 -4.81 -7.36
N ILE A 63 10.79 -5.55 -6.36
CA ILE A 63 10.66 -5.05 -5.00
C ILE A 63 11.47 -5.94 -4.05
N ASN A 64 12.33 -5.32 -3.25
CA ASN A 64 13.05 -6.02 -2.19
C ASN A 64 12.23 -6.00 -0.93
N LEU A 65 12.05 -7.17 -0.31
CA LEU A 65 11.24 -7.32 0.90
C LEU A 65 12.15 -7.40 2.11
N LEU A 66 11.68 -6.86 3.23
CA LEU A 66 12.45 -6.78 4.47
C LEU A 66 11.92 -7.70 5.57
N ALA A 67 10.98 -8.58 5.24
CA ALA A 67 10.31 -9.44 6.22
C ALA A 67 9.57 -8.62 7.30
N LYS A 68 9.05 -7.47 6.92
CA LYS A 68 8.35 -6.56 7.84
C LYS A 68 6.84 -6.64 7.70
N ILE A 69 6.33 -7.21 6.61
CA ILE A 69 4.89 -7.29 6.37
C ILE A 69 4.35 -8.59 6.94
N THR A 70 3.45 -8.47 7.92
CA THR A 70 2.73 -9.63 8.44
C THR A 70 1.48 -9.89 7.60
N LYS A 71 0.77 -8.83 7.27
CA LYS A 71 -0.42 -8.91 6.43
C LYS A 71 -0.63 -7.59 5.72
N CYS A 72 -1.10 -7.65 4.49
CA CYS A 72 -1.50 -6.47 3.74
C CYS A 72 -2.62 -6.83 2.79
N GLY A 73 -3.36 -5.84 2.36
CA GLY A 73 -4.44 -6.06 1.41
C GLY A 73 -5.01 -4.76 0.88
N ALA A 74 -5.72 -4.88 -0.24
CA ALA A 74 -6.46 -3.76 -0.81
C ALA A 74 -7.82 -3.64 -0.13
N ILE A 75 -8.28 -2.42 0.05
CA ILE A 75 -9.61 -2.14 0.58
C ILE A 75 -10.54 -1.88 -0.59
N THR A 76 -11.54 -2.76 -0.75
CA THR A 76 -12.48 -2.68 -1.87
C THR A 76 -13.91 -2.84 -1.34
N PRO A 77 -14.85 -1.95 -1.69
CA PRO A 77 -14.64 -0.71 -2.42
C PRO A 77 -13.84 0.32 -1.61
N ARG A 78 -13.36 1.36 -2.28
CA ARG A 78 -12.64 2.43 -1.59
C ARG A 78 -13.60 3.24 -0.75
N PHE A 79 -13.24 3.48 0.51
CA PHE A 79 -14.06 4.24 1.43
C PHE A 79 -13.54 5.67 1.55
N LYS A 80 -14.45 6.62 1.47
CA LYS A 80 -14.12 8.02 1.70
C LYS A 80 -13.96 8.27 3.19
N VAL A 81 -12.87 8.90 3.59
CA VAL A 81 -12.54 9.14 5.00
C VAL A 81 -12.28 10.62 5.20
N LYS A 82 -12.90 11.18 6.21
CA LYS A 82 -12.66 12.56 6.63
C LYS A 82 -11.43 12.63 7.51
N LYS A 83 -10.87 13.85 7.65
CA LYS A 83 -9.62 14.08 8.38
C LYS A 83 -9.64 13.61 9.83
N ASP A 84 -10.80 13.47 10.43
CA ASP A 84 -10.96 13.09 11.84
C ASP A 84 -11.54 11.68 12.03
N GLU A 85 -11.68 10.90 10.96
CA GLU A 85 -12.27 9.57 11.01
C GLU A 85 -11.24 8.44 10.99
N TYR A 86 -9.96 8.74 10.93
CA TYR A 86 -8.94 7.70 10.75
C TYR A 86 -8.87 6.69 11.90
N ASN A 87 -9.15 7.13 13.12
CA ASN A 87 -9.14 6.23 14.27
C ASN A 87 -10.16 5.09 14.14
N THR A 88 -11.34 5.41 13.61
CA THR A 88 -12.40 4.42 13.41
C THR A 88 -11.96 3.35 12.41
N TRP A 89 -11.38 3.78 11.27
CA TRP A 89 -10.91 2.86 10.24
C TRP A 89 -9.71 2.06 10.70
N GLU A 90 -8.83 2.68 11.50
CA GLU A 90 -7.69 2.00 12.09
C GLU A 90 -8.14 0.80 12.93
N GLN A 91 -9.17 0.95 13.73
CA GLN A 91 -9.70 -0.14 14.53
C GLN A 91 -10.28 -1.28 13.70
N GLN A 92 -10.80 -0.97 12.52
CA GLN A 92 -11.38 -1.99 11.64
C GLN A 92 -10.35 -2.85 10.92
N PHE A 93 -9.25 -2.26 10.50
CA PHE A 93 -8.31 -2.92 9.61
C PHE A 93 -6.97 -3.27 10.26
N LEU A 94 -6.61 -2.60 11.33
CA LEU A 94 -5.33 -2.82 11.99
C LEU A 94 -5.51 -3.59 13.30
N PRO A 95 -4.53 -4.43 13.68
CA PRO A 95 -4.68 -5.30 14.84
C PRO A 95 -4.63 -4.57 16.17
N SER A 96 -3.92 -3.45 16.24
CA SER A 96 -3.81 -2.71 17.48
C SER A 96 -3.39 -1.27 17.21
N TYR A 97 -3.54 -0.42 18.22
CA TYR A 97 -3.07 0.96 18.12
C TYR A 97 -1.56 0.99 17.88
N ASN A 98 -1.13 1.86 17.00
CA ASN A 98 0.27 2.05 16.60
C ASN A 98 0.92 0.86 15.88
N ARG A 99 0.14 -0.14 15.48
CA ARG A 99 0.69 -1.22 14.69
C ARG A 99 0.11 -1.19 13.27
N GLY A 100 0.99 -0.99 12.28
CA GLY A 100 0.59 -0.95 10.89
C GLY A 100 0.15 0.43 10.44
N MET A 101 -0.29 0.50 9.20
CA MET A 101 -0.80 1.74 8.64
C MET A 101 -1.89 1.48 7.61
N LEU A 102 -2.73 2.49 7.43
CA LEU A 102 -3.70 2.53 6.35
C LEU A 102 -3.11 3.37 5.22
N LEU A 103 -3.30 2.93 4.00
CA LEU A 103 -2.89 3.67 2.82
C LEU A 103 -4.07 4.49 2.32
N VAL A 104 -3.85 5.77 2.14
CA VAL A 104 -4.89 6.74 1.77
C VAL A 104 -4.45 7.48 0.53
N THR A 105 -5.33 7.57 -0.46
CA THR A 105 -5.09 8.44 -1.61
C THR A 105 -5.79 9.77 -1.36
N THR A 106 -5.02 10.86 -1.43
CA THR A 106 -5.50 12.21 -1.19
C THR A 106 -5.21 13.08 -2.41
N ASN A 107 -5.66 14.32 -2.38
CA ASN A 107 -5.35 15.27 -3.45
C ASN A 107 -3.86 15.64 -3.50
N GLN A 108 -3.09 15.27 -2.48
CA GLN A 108 -1.64 15.46 -2.45
C GLN A 108 -0.88 14.16 -2.75
N GLY A 109 -1.58 13.10 -3.16
CA GLY A 109 -0.99 11.81 -3.46
C GLY A 109 -1.30 10.75 -2.42
N VAL A 110 -0.66 9.59 -2.56
CA VAL A 110 -0.80 8.48 -1.62
C VAL A 110 0.09 8.71 -0.40
N MET A 111 -0.46 8.49 0.78
CA MET A 111 0.29 8.64 2.02
C MET A 111 -0.30 7.73 3.09
N SER A 112 0.38 7.60 4.23
CA SER A 112 -0.15 6.87 5.37
C SER A 112 -1.26 7.68 6.02
N HIS A 113 -2.15 6.99 6.73
CA HIS A 113 -3.24 7.67 7.43
C HIS A 113 -2.72 8.64 8.50
N LYS A 114 -1.57 8.34 9.11
CA LYS A 114 -0.98 9.23 10.10
C LYS A 114 -0.50 10.54 9.48
N GLN A 115 0.11 10.46 8.30
CA GLN A 115 0.53 11.65 7.57
C GLN A 115 -0.68 12.49 7.15
N ALA A 116 -1.73 11.84 6.65
CA ALA A 116 -2.95 12.53 6.25
C ALA A 116 -3.62 13.23 7.44
N ALA A 117 -3.67 12.55 8.59
CA ALA A 117 -4.23 13.13 9.80
C ALA A 117 -3.41 14.35 10.28
N ASN A 118 -2.08 14.25 10.23
CA ASN A 118 -1.20 15.35 10.61
C ASN A 118 -1.37 16.56 9.69
N LYS A 119 -1.61 16.32 8.41
CA LYS A 119 -1.86 17.40 7.45
C LYS A 119 -3.29 17.91 7.49
N GLY A 120 -4.17 17.23 8.23
CA GLY A 120 -5.57 17.62 8.34
C GLY A 120 -6.37 17.44 7.07
N ILE A 121 -6.07 16.40 6.28
CA ILE A 121 -6.75 16.14 5.02
C ILE A 121 -7.37 14.76 5.02
N GLY A 122 -8.49 14.64 4.35
CA GLY A 122 -9.15 13.36 4.12
C GLY A 122 -8.80 12.80 2.76
N GLY A 123 -9.35 11.62 2.46
CA GLY A 123 -9.12 10.95 1.18
C GLY A 123 -9.89 9.64 1.12
N PHE A 124 -9.41 8.73 0.29
CA PHE A 124 -10.00 7.41 0.14
C PHE A 124 -9.02 6.35 0.63
N LEU A 125 -9.53 5.43 1.45
CA LEU A 125 -8.74 4.26 1.86
C LEU A 125 -8.56 3.33 0.67
N ILE A 126 -7.33 2.92 0.41
CA ILE A 126 -7.01 2.03 -0.70
C ILE A 126 -6.36 0.73 -0.26
N GLY A 127 -5.81 0.67 0.94
CA GLY A 127 -5.19 -0.54 1.43
C GLY A 127 -4.73 -0.42 2.86
N TYR A 128 -4.27 -1.53 3.40
CA TYR A 128 -3.72 -1.59 4.74
C TYR A 128 -2.49 -2.50 4.76
N VAL A 129 -1.62 -2.29 5.73
CA VAL A 129 -0.42 -3.11 5.94
C VAL A 129 -0.06 -3.12 7.42
N TYR A 130 0.33 -4.28 7.91
CA TYR A 130 0.91 -4.40 9.24
C TYR A 130 1.85 -5.59 9.36
#